data_be5d7a089fd2da0915e80876063aa6cf
#
_entry.id   be5d7a089fd2da0915e80876063aa6cf
#
_cell.length_a   1.000
_cell.length_b   1.000
_cell.length_c   1.000
_cell.angle_alpha   90.00
_cell.angle_beta   90.00
_cell.angle_gamma   90.00
#
_symmetry.space_group_name_H-M   'P 1'
#
loop_
_entity.id
_entity.type
_entity.pdbx_description
1 polymer ?
#
loop_
_entity_poly.entity_id
_entity_poly.type
_entity_poly.pdbx_seq_one_letter_code
_entity_poly.pdbx_strand_id
1 'polypeptide(L)' 'MKVELEIDKPIPLGYRGVLLKITGTNGKHVGDLRVGRATVEWMKGRTREGNGKKIPMSRLVEFLESLS' A
#
# COMPACT_ATOMS: atom_id res chain seq x y z
N MET A 1 6.77 -6.08 12.97
CA MET A 1 6.62 -5.91 11.53
C MET A 1 7.37 -4.67 11.07
N LYS A 2 8.05 -4.76 9.96
CA LYS A 2 8.78 -3.61 9.44
C LYS A 2 8.06 -3.06 8.23
N VAL A 3 7.84 -1.74 8.21
CA VAL A 3 7.18 -1.04 7.10
C VAL A 3 8.11 0.02 6.58
N GLU A 4 8.39 -0.03 5.29
CA GLU A 4 9.30 0.92 4.68
C GLU A 4 8.60 1.71 3.58
N LEU A 5 8.80 3.03 3.60
CA LEU A 5 8.25 3.94 2.61
C LEU A 5 9.31 4.25 1.57
N GLU A 6 9.00 3.97 0.31
CA GLU A 6 9.93 4.25 -0.78
C GLU A 6 9.58 5.54 -1.48
N ILE A 7 10.00 6.66 -0.89
CA ILE A 7 9.97 7.95 -1.55
C ILE A 7 11.24 8.70 -1.13
N ASP A 8 11.78 9.49 -2.04
CA ASP A 8 13.00 10.23 -1.77
C ASP A 8 12.74 11.57 -1.10
N LYS A 9 11.58 12.14 -1.35
CA LYS A 9 11.24 13.46 -0.83
C LYS A 9 9.74 13.61 -0.82
N PRO A 10 9.21 14.55 -0.02
CA PRO A 10 7.77 14.82 -0.03
C PRO A 10 7.32 15.26 -1.41
N ILE A 11 6.32 14.59 -1.95
CA ILE A 11 5.77 14.92 -3.27
C ILE A 11 4.28 14.72 -3.24
N PRO A 12 3.51 15.46 -4.05
CA PRO A 12 2.10 15.16 -4.20
C PRO A 12 1.94 13.79 -4.82
N LEU A 13 0.90 13.07 -4.42
CA LEU A 13 0.64 11.77 -5.01
C LEU A 13 0.21 11.95 -6.46
N GLY A 14 0.99 11.35 -7.37
CA GLY A 14 0.70 11.37 -8.78
C GLY A 14 0.20 10.02 -9.26
N TYR A 15 0.56 9.67 -10.48
CA TYR A 15 0.09 8.43 -11.09
C TYR A 15 0.56 7.18 -10.35
N ARG A 16 1.76 7.22 -9.80
CA ARG A 16 2.33 6.05 -9.15
C ARG A 16 1.98 5.94 -7.68
N GLY A 17 1.64 7.04 -7.05
CA GLY A 17 1.33 7.03 -5.63
C GLY A 17 2.55 6.74 -4.78
N VAL A 18 2.30 6.16 -3.61
CA VAL A 18 3.33 5.83 -2.63
C VAL A 18 3.35 4.32 -2.45
N LEU A 19 4.56 3.74 -2.44
CA LEU A 19 4.72 2.31 -2.24
C LEU A 19 5.30 2.03 -0.86
N LEU A 20 4.60 1.22 -0.09
CA LEU A 20 5.06 0.77 1.22
C LEU A 20 5.48 -0.69 1.12
N LYS A 21 6.72 -0.99 1.50
CA LYS A 21 7.19 -2.37 1.55
C LYS A 21 7.03 -2.87 2.98
N ILE A 22 6.34 -4.00 3.13
CA ILE A 22 6.05 -4.53 4.45
C ILE A 22 6.81 -5.83 4.65
N THR A 23 7.63 -5.86 5.69
CA THR A 23 8.47 -7.00 6.02
C THR A 23 8.07 -7.53 7.38
N GLY A 24 7.95 -8.84 7.50
CA GLY A 24 7.60 -9.48 8.76
C GLY A 24 8.76 -9.46 9.75
N THR A 25 8.46 -9.81 11.00
CA THR A 25 9.47 -9.82 12.06
C THR A 25 10.58 -10.84 11.81
N ASN A 26 10.29 -11.86 11.01
CA ASN A 26 11.29 -12.87 10.63
C ASN A 26 12.15 -12.44 9.45
N GLY A 27 12.01 -11.20 8.98
CA GLY A 27 12.78 -10.69 7.85
C GLY A 27 12.21 -11.06 6.49
N LYS A 28 11.11 -11.78 6.42
CA LYS A 28 10.53 -12.18 5.15
C LYS A 28 9.56 -11.12 4.65
N HIS A 29 9.58 -10.90 3.34
CA HIS A 29 8.71 -9.93 2.70
C HIS A 29 7.25 -10.38 2.76
N VAL A 30 6.40 -9.56 3.37
CA VAL A 30 4.96 -9.85 3.48
C VAL A 30 4.24 -9.42 2.23
N GLY A 31 4.53 -8.22 1.75
CA GLY A 31 3.89 -7.69 0.55
C GLY A 31 4.15 -6.20 0.41
N ASP A 32 3.54 -5.63 -0.60
CA ASP A 32 3.65 -4.20 -0.88
C ASP A 32 2.26 -3.58 -0.89
N LEU A 33 2.16 -2.37 -0.35
CA LEU A 33 0.93 -1.60 -0.38
C LEU A 33 1.17 -0.31 -1.15
N ARG A 34 0.45 -0.15 -2.24
CA ARG A 34 0.53 1.07 -3.04
C ARG A 34 -0.67 1.95 -2.76
N VAL A 35 -0.41 3.18 -2.34
CA VAL A 35 -1.46 4.14 -2.02
C VAL A 35 -1.44 5.25 -3.05
N GLY A 36 -2.48 5.33 -3.86
CA GLY A 36 -2.64 6.38 -4.85
C GLY A 36 -3.66 7.41 -4.40
N ARG A 37 -4.01 8.31 -5.31
CA ARG A 37 -5.00 9.35 -4.99
C ARG A 37 -6.41 8.81 -4.85
N ALA A 38 -6.74 7.79 -5.60
CA ALA A 38 -8.10 7.26 -5.64
C ALA A 38 -8.19 5.78 -5.29
N THR A 39 -7.07 5.07 -5.29
CA THR A 39 -7.07 3.61 -5.18
C THR A 39 -5.92 3.15 -4.31
N VAL A 40 -6.15 2.06 -3.57
CA VAL A 40 -5.12 1.38 -2.80
C VAL A 40 -5.00 -0.03 -3.38
N GLU A 41 -3.77 -0.48 -3.59
CA GLU A 41 -3.51 -1.82 -4.12
C GLU A 41 -2.63 -2.60 -3.16
N TRP A 42 -3.06 -3.81 -2.80
CA TRP A 42 -2.29 -4.71 -1.96
C TRP A 42 -1.71 -5.82 -2.83
N MET A 43 -0.39 -5.92 -2.83
CA MET A 43 0.33 -6.93 -3.60
C MET A 43 1.00 -7.89 -2.61
N LYS A 44 0.34 -9.01 -2.35
CA LYS A 44 0.81 -9.98 -1.39
C LYS A 44 2.07 -10.68 -1.91
N GLY A 45 3.09 -10.76 -1.07
CA GLY A 45 4.31 -11.47 -1.42
C GLY A 45 4.99 -10.88 -2.63
N ARG A 46 5.17 -11.69 -3.67
CA ARG A 46 5.86 -11.27 -4.90
C ARG A 46 4.91 -10.90 -6.02
N THR A 47 3.66 -10.63 -5.70
CA THR A 47 2.69 -10.20 -6.70
C THR A 47 3.17 -8.91 -7.35
N ARG A 48 3.11 -8.88 -8.68
CA ARG A 48 3.55 -7.70 -9.42
C ARG A 48 2.53 -6.59 -9.35
N GLU A 49 3.02 -5.37 -9.52
CA GLU A 49 2.18 -4.18 -9.59
C GLU A 49 1.10 -4.37 -10.65
N GLY A 50 -0.12 -3.99 -10.32
CA GLY A 50 -1.25 -4.14 -11.20
C GLY A 50 -2.00 -5.45 -11.04
N ASN A 51 -1.36 -6.46 -10.44
CA ASN A 51 -1.98 -7.78 -10.24
C ASN A 51 -2.43 -8.01 -8.81
N GLY A 52 -2.35 -7.00 -7.97
CA GLY A 52 -2.78 -7.10 -6.59
C GLY A 52 -4.28 -6.85 -6.44
N LYS A 53 -4.73 -6.77 -5.20
CA LYS A 53 -6.12 -6.45 -4.90
C LYS A 53 -6.28 -4.96 -4.76
N LYS A 54 -7.22 -4.40 -5.50
CA LYS A 54 -7.44 -2.95 -5.53
C LYS A 54 -8.78 -2.60 -4.93
N ILE A 55 -8.80 -1.50 -4.16
CA ILE A 55 -10.05 -0.94 -3.66
C ILE A 55 -9.99 0.58 -3.83
N PRO A 56 -11.14 1.23 -4.04
CA PRO A 56 -11.17 2.69 -4.06
C PRO A 56 -10.79 3.24 -2.69
N MET A 57 -10.16 4.41 -2.68
CA MET A 57 -9.79 5.05 -1.42
C MET A 57 -11.01 5.28 -0.53
N SER A 58 -12.15 5.60 -1.11
CA SER A 58 -13.38 5.81 -0.34
C SER A 58 -13.78 4.55 0.43
N ARG A 59 -13.58 3.38 -0.15
CA ARG A 59 -13.90 2.13 0.54
C ARG A 59 -12.94 1.88 1.69
N LEU A 60 -11.68 2.22 1.52
CA LEU A 60 -10.71 2.08 2.61
C LEU A 60 -11.09 2.98 3.77
N VAL A 61 -11.47 4.22 3.48
CA VAL A 61 -11.88 5.16 4.51
C VAL A 61 -13.11 4.64 5.26
N GLU A 62 -14.11 4.16 4.53
CA GLU A 62 -15.31 3.58 5.14
C GLU A 62 -14.97 2.42 6.08
N PHE A 63 -14.08 1.55 5.61
CA PHE A 63 -13.67 0.40 6.43
C PHE A 63 -13.00 0.85 7.72
N LEU A 64 -12.06 1.80 7.61
CA LEU A 64 -11.34 2.27 8.78
C LEU A 64 -12.25 2.98 9.76
N GLU A 65 -13.22 3.74 9.25
CA GLU A 65 -14.17 4.42 10.12
C GLU A 65 -15.11 3.46 10.84
N SER A 66 -15.37 2.30 10.22
CA SER A 66 -16.22 1.30 10.83
C SER A 66 -15.55 0.61 12.02
N LEU A 67 -14.24 0.78 12.17
CA LEU A 67 -13.50 0.14 13.25
C LEU A 67 -13.58 0.89 14.58
N SER A 68 -14.02 2.12 14.56
CA SER A 68 -14.08 2.94 15.78
C SER A 68 -15.38 2.80 16.54
#